data_3dbd45b5418325e5538306fc03379409
#
_entry.id   3dbd45b5418325e5538306fc03379409
#
_cell.length_a   1.000
_cell.length_b   1.000
_cell.length_c   1.000
_cell.angle_alpha   90.00
_cell.angle_beta   90.00
_cell.angle_gamma   90.00
#
_symmetry.space_group_name_H-M   'P 1'
#
loop_
_entity.id
_entity.type
_entity.pdbx_description
1 polymer ?
#
loop_
_entity_poly.entity_id
_entity_poly.type
_entity_poly.pdbx_seq_one_letter_code
_entity_poly.pdbx_strand_id
1 'polypeptide(L)'
;MFDTSYQAVMARKPEIIKKATNIDYAIFESGGLGFDYEGMMSQVAYSLDEIRQIQQETGVGNTPLLELKNITALARQLAGQGKGARIFIKDEACNPSGSFKARRASVSVYHAKRHGYKGVVAATSGNFGAAIASQAAIRGLKSIIVQEVFDSRRIGQPEILEKGRACEAYGAEVIQLTVGPELFYEFLLVLEQTGYFNASLYTPFSIAGIETLGSEIGEQALRATGRKPDVVIATHAGGGNVTGTARGLRRVGCENTQIVAASVDLAGLHMASDIDFNRKSFTTGHTGFGMPFATCPDRADVPRNAARPLRYMDRYVTITQGEVFYVTEMLAMLEGLERGPAGNTSLTAAFSLAQQMGRDEIIVVQETEYTGAGKHPSPQMTFAKQNGIEVRRGKPLENVPGKVIVIPEHPGQISVKDIDLDRVRQSYLRNAVSSGGTGTLHPQDIEFLAAETRLTPALVEQRASEI
;
A
#
# COMPACT_ATOMS: atom_id res chain seq x y z
N MET A 1 0.61 3.88 38.83
CA MET A 1 -0.32 3.83 37.70
C MET A 1 0.37 4.61 36.58
N PHE A 2 0.53 4.02 35.38
CA PHE A 2 1.14 4.76 34.27
C PHE A 2 0.20 5.90 33.84
N ASP A 3 0.80 7.06 33.50
CA ASP A 3 0.05 8.15 32.90
C ASP A 3 -0.37 7.74 31.47
N THR A 4 -1.67 7.57 31.29
CA THR A 4 -2.29 7.17 30.03
C THR A 4 -2.82 8.35 29.22
N SER A 5 -2.46 9.60 29.60
CA SER A 5 -2.80 10.75 28.78
C SER A 5 -2.17 10.65 27.38
N TYR A 6 -2.82 11.23 26.39
CA TYR A 6 -2.34 11.24 25.01
C TYR A 6 -0.88 11.72 24.92
N GLN A 7 -0.58 12.83 25.58
CA GLN A 7 0.77 13.42 25.57
C GLN A 7 1.83 12.48 26.17
N ALA A 8 1.50 11.83 27.29
CA ALA A 8 2.42 10.94 27.97
C ALA A 8 2.69 9.66 27.15
N VAL A 9 1.67 9.07 26.53
CA VAL A 9 1.81 7.88 25.68
C VAL A 9 2.63 8.22 24.42
N MET A 10 2.32 9.34 23.76
CA MET A 10 3.04 9.76 22.56
C MET A 10 4.51 10.12 22.86
N ALA A 11 4.81 10.67 24.05
CA ALA A 11 6.18 10.93 24.47
C ALA A 11 7.00 9.65 24.68
N ARG A 12 6.35 8.55 25.11
CA ARG A 12 7.01 7.24 25.30
C ARG A 12 7.04 6.39 24.03
N LYS A 13 6.52 6.88 22.89
CA LYS A 13 6.47 6.13 21.62
C LYS A 13 7.78 5.42 21.27
N PRO A 14 8.98 6.06 21.32
CA PRO A 14 10.24 5.39 20.99
C PRO A 14 10.52 4.17 21.87
N GLU A 15 10.27 4.28 23.18
CA GLU A 15 10.47 3.19 24.13
C GLU A 15 9.47 2.04 23.94
N ILE A 16 8.19 2.38 23.74
CA ILE A 16 7.13 1.40 23.49
C ILE A 16 7.48 0.60 22.22
N ILE A 17 7.84 1.28 21.15
CA ILE A 17 8.19 0.64 19.89
C ILE A 17 9.47 -0.21 20.00
N LYS A 18 10.50 0.31 20.68
CA LYS A 18 11.74 -0.45 20.93
C LYS A 18 11.45 -1.77 21.65
N LYS A 19 10.62 -1.77 22.69
CA LYS A 19 10.22 -2.99 23.41
C LYS A 19 9.36 -3.91 22.53
N ALA A 20 8.45 -3.33 21.74
CA ALA A 20 7.50 -4.10 20.94
C ALA A 20 8.08 -4.65 19.61
N THR A 21 9.25 -4.20 19.17
CA THR A 21 9.92 -4.67 17.94
C THR A 21 11.32 -5.21 18.19
N ASN A 22 11.90 -4.93 19.34
CA ASN A 22 13.33 -5.11 19.64
C ASN A 22 14.25 -4.33 18.67
N ILE A 23 13.77 -3.19 18.13
CA ILE A 23 14.54 -2.29 17.28
C ILE A 23 14.73 -0.97 17.99
N ASP A 24 15.98 -0.56 18.15
CA ASP A 24 16.35 0.78 18.61
C ASP A 24 16.56 1.69 17.40
N TYR A 25 15.54 2.48 17.07
CA TYR A 25 15.59 3.36 15.90
C TYR A 25 16.66 4.45 16.03
N ALA A 26 16.99 4.87 17.25
CA ALA A 26 17.96 5.94 17.49
C ALA A 26 19.37 5.60 17.00
N ILE A 27 19.75 4.32 16.97
CA ILE A 27 21.09 3.90 16.49
C ILE A 27 21.30 4.12 14.99
N PHE A 28 20.21 4.30 14.24
CA PHE A 28 20.23 4.53 12.79
C PHE A 28 20.11 6.01 12.42
N GLU A 29 19.91 6.89 13.42
CA GLU A 29 19.86 8.33 13.17
C GLU A 29 21.27 8.89 12.94
N SER A 30 21.40 9.77 11.93
CA SER A 30 22.64 10.44 11.58
C SER A 30 22.34 11.90 11.19
N GLY A 31 23.06 12.85 11.77
CA GLY A 31 22.73 14.27 11.60
C GLY A 31 21.43 14.67 12.28
N GLY A 32 20.72 15.65 11.72
CA GLY A 32 19.42 16.11 12.21
C GLY A 32 18.23 15.39 11.60
N LEU A 33 18.33 15.02 10.30
CA LEU A 33 17.31 14.37 9.53
C LEU A 33 17.74 12.99 8.99
N GLY A 34 19.05 12.80 8.87
CA GLY A 34 19.66 11.61 8.29
C GLY A 34 19.26 10.34 9.02
N PHE A 35 19.07 9.27 8.28
CA PHE A 35 18.68 7.97 8.82
C PHE A 35 19.23 6.83 7.97
N ASP A 36 19.91 5.89 8.59
CA ASP A 36 20.38 4.68 7.91
C ASP A 36 19.24 3.68 7.71
N TYR A 37 18.48 3.92 6.64
CA TYR A 37 17.35 3.09 6.25
C TYR A 37 17.76 1.63 5.97
N GLU A 38 18.88 1.40 5.30
CA GLU A 38 19.33 0.04 4.96
C GLU A 38 19.85 -0.70 6.21
N GLY A 39 20.53 -0.02 7.11
CA GLY A 39 20.89 -0.55 8.42
C GLY A 39 19.66 -1.00 9.21
N MET A 40 18.60 -0.19 9.25
CA MET A 40 17.32 -0.58 9.87
C MET A 40 16.72 -1.81 9.17
N MET A 41 16.70 -1.85 7.84
CA MET A 41 16.17 -3.00 7.10
C MET A 41 16.96 -4.29 7.39
N SER A 42 18.24 -4.20 7.72
CA SER A 42 19.05 -5.37 8.10
C SER A 42 18.58 -6.06 9.38
N GLN A 43 17.82 -5.34 10.25
CA GLN A 43 17.25 -5.91 11.49
C GLN A 43 16.22 -7.01 11.24
N VAL A 44 15.73 -7.17 10.00
CA VAL A 44 14.87 -8.30 9.62
C VAL A 44 15.60 -9.64 9.83
N ALA A 45 16.90 -9.67 9.57
CA ALA A 45 17.79 -10.82 9.77
C ALA A 45 17.35 -12.12 9.05
N TYR A 46 16.53 -12.01 8.00
CA TYR A 46 16.13 -13.12 7.13
C TYR A 46 16.56 -12.83 5.69
N SER A 47 17.19 -13.80 5.06
CA SER A 47 17.45 -13.78 3.61
C SER A 47 16.13 -13.91 2.82
N LEU A 48 16.16 -13.58 1.53
CA LEU A 48 15.00 -13.73 0.66
C LEU A 48 14.48 -15.18 0.63
N ASP A 49 15.37 -16.15 0.64
CA ASP A 49 15.02 -17.57 0.62
C ASP A 49 14.40 -18.02 1.94
N GLU A 50 14.90 -17.54 3.08
CA GLU A 50 14.27 -17.78 4.38
C GLU A 50 12.89 -17.15 4.45
N ILE A 51 12.70 -15.94 3.90
CA ILE A 51 11.37 -15.30 3.84
C ILE A 51 10.40 -16.15 2.99
N ARG A 52 10.87 -16.69 1.86
CA ARG A 52 10.09 -17.61 1.02
C ARG A 52 9.65 -18.86 1.81
N GLN A 53 10.58 -19.46 2.57
CA GLN A 53 10.28 -20.63 3.42
C GLN A 53 9.24 -20.29 4.50
N ILE A 54 9.45 -19.17 5.22
CA ILE A 54 8.51 -18.67 6.25
C ILE A 54 7.11 -18.50 5.67
N GLN A 55 7.01 -17.96 4.47
CA GLN A 55 5.75 -17.73 3.77
C GLN A 55 5.12 -19.04 3.33
N GLN A 56 5.91 -19.94 2.75
CA GLN A 56 5.43 -21.25 2.28
C GLN A 56 4.85 -22.12 3.40
N GLU A 57 5.40 -22.06 4.62
CA GLU A 57 4.87 -22.76 5.80
C GLU A 57 3.40 -22.45 6.09
N THR A 58 2.92 -21.29 5.66
CA THR A 58 1.55 -20.82 5.89
C THR A 58 0.76 -20.61 4.59
N GLY A 59 1.25 -21.18 3.49
CA GLY A 59 0.60 -21.10 2.19
C GLY A 59 0.64 -19.71 1.54
N VAL A 60 1.54 -18.83 1.99
CA VAL A 60 1.73 -17.48 1.45
C VAL A 60 2.77 -17.50 0.34
N GLY A 61 2.53 -16.68 -0.68
CA GLY A 61 3.47 -16.56 -1.80
C GLY A 61 3.24 -17.57 -2.90
N ASN A 62 4.13 -17.59 -3.87
CA ASN A 62 4.05 -18.39 -5.10
C ASN A 62 2.67 -18.29 -5.80
N THR A 63 2.09 -17.10 -5.76
CA THR A 63 0.80 -16.81 -6.38
C THR A 63 0.91 -16.83 -7.91
N PRO A 64 -0.18 -17.08 -8.66
CA PRO A 64 -0.14 -17.14 -10.10
C PRO A 64 0.27 -15.83 -10.77
N LEU A 65 1.01 -15.94 -11.88
CA LEU A 65 1.17 -14.87 -12.87
C LEU A 65 0.34 -15.24 -14.10
N LEU A 66 -0.69 -14.47 -14.41
CA LEU A 66 -1.67 -14.76 -15.46
C LEU A 66 -1.60 -13.70 -16.55
N GLU A 67 -1.52 -14.12 -17.82
CA GLU A 67 -1.65 -13.21 -18.95
C GLU A 67 -3.12 -12.91 -19.23
N LEU A 68 -3.49 -11.63 -19.22
CA LEU A 68 -4.85 -11.16 -19.56
C LEU A 68 -4.96 -10.99 -21.08
N LYS A 69 -5.28 -12.09 -21.76
CA LYS A 69 -5.26 -12.14 -23.23
C LYS A 69 -6.37 -11.30 -23.88
N ASN A 70 -7.56 -11.33 -23.31
CA ASN A 70 -8.70 -10.61 -23.86
C ASN A 70 -8.62 -9.11 -23.57
N ILE A 71 -8.19 -8.74 -22.38
CA ILE A 71 -7.94 -7.34 -22.01
C ILE A 71 -6.78 -6.77 -22.84
N THR A 72 -5.70 -7.54 -23.06
CA THR A 72 -4.61 -7.15 -23.97
C THR A 72 -5.12 -6.96 -25.40
N ALA A 73 -5.96 -7.87 -25.91
CA ALA A 73 -6.53 -7.74 -27.24
C ALA A 73 -7.40 -6.48 -27.37
N LEU A 74 -8.21 -6.18 -26.35
CA LEU A 74 -9.02 -4.96 -26.32
C LEU A 74 -8.14 -3.68 -26.28
N ALA A 75 -7.09 -3.66 -25.47
CA ALA A 75 -6.14 -2.54 -25.45
C ALA A 75 -5.49 -2.31 -26.81
N ARG A 76 -5.14 -3.39 -27.53
CA ARG A 76 -4.59 -3.35 -28.91
C ARG A 76 -5.56 -2.81 -29.94
N GLN A 77 -6.86 -3.09 -29.81
CA GLN A 77 -7.89 -2.55 -30.69
C GLN A 77 -8.04 -1.03 -30.57
N LEU A 78 -7.79 -0.50 -29.38
CA LEU A 78 -7.88 0.94 -29.08
C LEU A 78 -6.57 1.68 -29.33
N ALA A 79 -5.46 0.96 -29.35
CA ALA A 79 -4.12 1.52 -29.49
C ALA A 79 -3.78 1.85 -30.96
N GLY A 80 -2.81 2.75 -31.16
CA GLY A 80 -2.21 2.98 -32.46
C GLY A 80 -1.38 1.79 -32.98
N GLN A 81 -1.01 1.83 -34.25
CA GLN A 81 -0.22 0.77 -34.89
C GLN A 81 1.09 0.49 -34.12
N GLY A 82 1.41 -0.78 -33.88
CA GLY A 82 2.59 -1.21 -33.13
C GLY A 82 2.52 -1.03 -31.64
N LYS A 83 1.39 -0.57 -31.11
CA LYS A 83 1.12 -0.39 -29.69
C LYS A 83 0.23 -1.48 -29.10
N GLY A 84 0.05 -1.47 -27.78
CA GLY A 84 -0.76 -2.44 -27.05
C GLY A 84 0.09 -3.51 -26.36
N ALA A 85 0.80 -3.10 -25.30
CA ALA A 85 1.64 -3.96 -24.48
C ALA A 85 0.86 -5.16 -23.91
N ARG A 86 1.58 -6.25 -23.62
CA ARG A 86 1.02 -7.44 -22.95
C ARG A 86 0.76 -7.13 -21.49
N ILE A 87 -0.42 -7.46 -21.00
CA ILE A 87 -0.81 -7.23 -19.60
C ILE A 87 -0.88 -8.57 -18.88
N PHE A 88 -0.15 -8.65 -17.78
CA PHE A 88 -0.18 -9.76 -16.84
C PHE A 88 -0.65 -9.29 -15.47
N ILE A 89 -1.35 -10.15 -14.75
CA ILE A 89 -1.61 -9.93 -13.33
C ILE A 89 -0.82 -10.91 -12.46
N LYS A 90 -0.23 -10.43 -11.40
CA LYS A 90 0.25 -11.20 -10.27
C LYS A 90 -0.90 -11.29 -9.26
N ASP A 91 -1.54 -12.45 -9.20
CA ASP A 91 -2.81 -12.64 -8.48
C ASP A 91 -2.61 -12.87 -6.98
N GLU A 92 -2.42 -11.79 -6.24
CA GLU A 92 -2.21 -11.81 -4.80
C GLU A 92 -3.48 -12.13 -3.98
N ALA A 93 -4.65 -12.13 -4.61
CA ALA A 93 -5.88 -12.60 -4.00
C ALA A 93 -5.84 -14.09 -3.63
N CYS A 94 -4.94 -14.87 -4.24
CA CYS A 94 -4.73 -16.28 -3.94
C CYS A 94 -4.00 -16.55 -2.61
N ASN A 95 -3.49 -15.53 -1.93
CA ASN A 95 -2.90 -15.71 -0.60
C ASN A 95 -3.96 -16.00 0.47
N PRO A 96 -3.60 -16.66 1.59
CA PRO A 96 -4.42 -16.71 2.79
C PRO A 96 -4.91 -15.31 3.18
N SER A 97 -6.12 -15.19 3.72
CA SER A 97 -6.83 -13.94 3.95
C SER A 97 -7.17 -13.12 2.70
N GLY A 98 -6.93 -13.64 1.49
CA GLY A 98 -7.37 -13.07 0.23
C GLY A 98 -6.62 -11.81 -0.20
N SER A 99 -5.36 -11.61 0.21
CA SER A 99 -4.62 -10.43 -0.21
C SER A 99 -3.09 -10.55 -0.07
N PHE A 100 -2.34 -9.69 -0.79
CA PHE A 100 -0.88 -9.57 -0.64
C PHE A 100 -0.42 -9.21 0.77
N LYS A 101 -1.32 -8.71 1.61
CA LYS A 101 -1.02 -8.38 3.01
C LYS A 101 -0.57 -9.60 3.81
N ALA A 102 -0.94 -10.81 3.39
CA ALA A 102 -0.44 -12.04 3.97
C ALA A 102 1.09 -12.15 3.92
N ARG A 103 1.74 -11.63 2.86
CA ARG A 103 3.20 -11.60 2.74
C ARG A 103 3.86 -10.76 3.85
N ARG A 104 3.25 -9.62 4.19
CA ARG A 104 3.69 -8.77 5.29
C ARG A 104 3.51 -9.44 6.64
N ALA A 105 2.29 -9.95 6.84
CA ALA A 105 1.87 -10.56 8.09
C ALA A 105 2.71 -11.80 8.43
N SER A 106 3.03 -12.63 7.43
CA SER A 106 3.77 -13.89 7.63
C SER A 106 5.13 -13.69 8.30
N VAL A 107 5.90 -12.70 7.85
CA VAL A 107 7.22 -12.40 8.41
C VAL A 107 7.11 -11.77 9.79
N SER A 108 6.22 -10.78 9.96
CA SER A 108 6.01 -10.12 11.24
C SER A 108 5.57 -11.10 12.33
N VAL A 109 4.59 -11.96 12.03
CA VAL A 109 4.07 -12.93 13.00
C VAL A 109 5.05 -14.06 13.27
N TYR A 110 5.78 -14.52 12.25
CA TYR A 110 6.86 -15.49 12.43
C TYR A 110 7.94 -14.95 13.36
N HIS A 111 8.38 -13.71 13.12
CA HIS A 111 9.39 -13.05 13.96
C HIS A 111 8.92 -12.94 15.41
N ALA A 112 7.68 -12.49 15.62
CA ALA A 112 7.07 -12.42 16.94
C ALA A 112 7.11 -13.76 17.68
N LYS A 113 6.69 -14.85 17.00
CA LYS A 113 6.71 -16.19 17.57
C LYS A 113 8.12 -16.66 17.91
N ARG A 114 9.06 -16.48 16.99
CA ARG A 114 10.48 -16.89 17.15
C ARG A 114 11.13 -16.19 18.34
N HIS A 115 10.76 -14.94 18.62
CA HIS A 115 11.29 -14.15 19.73
C HIS A 115 10.46 -14.22 21.01
N GLY A 116 9.50 -15.15 21.11
CA GLY A 116 8.80 -15.47 22.35
C GLY A 116 7.68 -14.51 22.73
N TYR A 117 7.27 -13.59 21.85
CA TYR A 117 6.10 -12.76 22.09
C TYR A 117 4.84 -13.61 22.19
N LYS A 118 3.93 -13.23 23.10
CA LYS A 118 2.69 -13.97 23.35
C LYS A 118 1.56 -13.61 22.38
N GLY A 119 1.71 -12.49 21.70
CA GLY A 119 0.74 -11.99 20.75
C GLY A 119 1.30 -10.89 19.88
N VAL A 120 0.47 -10.39 18.97
CA VAL A 120 0.77 -9.31 18.02
C VAL A 120 -0.33 -8.26 18.08
N VAL A 121 0.03 -6.99 17.85
CA VAL A 121 -0.91 -5.88 17.70
C VAL A 121 -0.71 -5.24 16.34
N ALA A 122 -1.80 -4.93 15.64
CA ALA A 122 -1.76 -4.20 14.38
C ALA A 122 -2.81 -3.09 14.33
N ALA A 123 -2.41 -1.92 13.83
CA ALA A 123 -3.32 -0.84 13.48
C ALA A 123 -3.69 -0.93 11.99
N THR A 124 -4.98 -0.86 11.67
CA THR A 124 -5.46 -1.07 10.30
C THR A 124 -6.87 -0.52 10.09
N SER A 125 -7.29 -0.50 8.85
CA SER A 125 -8.68 -0.25 8.46
C SER A 125 -9.20 -1.31 7.48
N GLY A 126 -8.49 -2.45 7.30
CA GLY A 126 -8.95 -3.44 6.33
C GLY A 126 -8.11 -4.71 6.25
N ASN A 127 -7.72 -5.08 5.04
CA ASN A 127 -7.05 -6.34 4.70
C ASN A 127 -5.81 -6.69 5.54
N PHE A 128 -5.10 -5.70 6.07
CA PHE A 128 -3.91 -5.98 6.86
C PHE A 128 -4.25 -6.61 8.22
N GLY A 129 -5.29 -6.13 8.88
CA GLY A 129 -5.78 -6.74 10.12
C GLY A 129 -6.17 -8.20 9.92
N ALA A 130 -6.95 -8.47 8.87
CA ALA A 130 -7.34 -9.84 8.53
C ALA A 130 -6.11 -10.73 8.24
N ALA A 131 -5.08 -10.20 7.58
CA ALA A 131 -3.85 -10.95 7.32
C ALA A 131 -3.05 -11.24 8.60
N ILE A 132 -2.93 -10.26 9.51
CA ILE A 132 -2.27 -10.47 10.82
C ILE A 132 -3.03 -11.47 11.65
N ALA A 133 -4.37 -11.34 11.77
CA ALA A 133 -5.20 -12.26 12.51
C ALA A 133 -5.10 -13.70 11.97
N SER A 134 -5.16 -13.86 10.63
CA SER A 134 -4.99 -15.14 9.95
C SER A 134 -3.62 -15.79 10.25
N GLN A 135 -2.53 -15.03 10.11
CA GLN A 135 -1.19 -15.56 10.38
C GLN A 135 -0.94 -15.84 11.85
N ALA A 136 -1.51 -15.04 12.75
CA ALA A 136 -1.47 -15.28 14.20
C ALA A 136 -2.21 -16.57 14.56
N ALA A 137 -3.40 -16.79 14.00
CA ALA A 137 -4.17 -18.03 14.20
C ALA A 137 -3.38 -19.27 13.75
N ILE A 138 -2.82 -19.26 12.53
CA ILE A 138 -2.01 -20.37 12.00
C ILE A 138 -0.81 -20.67 12.90
N ARG A 139 -0.19 -19.65 13.47
CA ARG A 139 1.01 -19.80 14.31
C ARG A 139 0.72 -19.94 15.81
N GLY A 140 -0.56 -19.90 16.23
CA GLY A 140 -0.99 -20.07 17.62
C GLY A 140 -0.60 -18.87 18.50
N LEU A 141 -0.61 -17.65 17.99
CA LEU A 141 -0.42 -16.42 18.74
C LEU A 141 -1.76 -15.69 18.96
N LYS A 142 -1.86 -14.94 20.05
CA LYS A 142 -2.95 -13.98 20.22
C LYS A 142 -2.78 -12.80 19.27
N SER A 143 -3.88 -12.17 18.88
CA SER A 143 -3.84 -10.96 18.05
C SER A 143 -4.87 -9.93 18.52
N ILE A 144 -4.47 -8.67 18.52
CA ILE A 144 -5.34 -7.52 18.78
C ILE A 144 -5.25 -6.61 17.56
N ILE A 145 -6.41 -6.29 16.99
CA ILE A 145 -6.51 -5.43 15.80
C ILE A 145 -7.21 -4.15 16.19
N VAL A 146 -6.46 -3.04 16.15
CA VAL A 146 -7.01 -1.69 16.33
C VAL A 146 -7.45 -1.20 14.95
N GLN A 147 -8.76 -1.07 14.74
CA GLN A 147 -9.35 -0.85 13.42
C GLN A 147 -10.14 0.44 13.36
N GLU A 148 -9.80 1.28 12.38
CA GLU A 148 -10.65 2.42 12.00
C GLU A 148 -11.81 1.92 11.13
N VAL A 149 -13.04 2.10 11.61
CA VAL A 149 -14.26 1.59 10.97
C VAL A 149 -15.15 2.72 10.51
N PHE A 150 -15.42 3.69 11.39
CA PHE A 150 -16.37 4.75 11.15
C PHE A 150 -15.68 6.09 10.91
N ASP A 151 -16.17 6.88 9.95
CA ASP A 151 -15.76 8.28 9.82
C ASP A 151 -16.50 9.19 10.82
N SER A 152 -16.19 10.48 10.80
CA SER A 152 -16.78 11.46 11.73
C SER A 152 -18.31 11.63 11.57
N ARG A 153 -18.90 11.10 10.50
CA ARG A 153 -20.35 11.01 10.30
C ARG A 153 -20.92 9.67 10.73
N ARG A 154 -20.13 8.80 11.35
CA ARG A 154 -20.51 7.45 11.77
C ARG A 154 -20.86 6.53 10.59
N ILE A 155 -20.30 6.80 9.42
CA ILE A 155 -20.43 5.96 8.24
C ILE A 155 -19.32 4.92 8.26
N GLY A 156 -19.70 3.62 8.24
CA GLY A 156 -18.79 2.51 8.07
C GLY A 156 -18.91 1.93 6.67
N GLN A 157 -17.79 1.74 5.98
CA GLN A 157 -17.81 1.05 4.69
C GLN A 157 -18.10 -0.44 4.90
N PRO A 158 -18.98 -1.06 4.08
CA PRO A 158 -19.28 -2.49 4.17
C PRO A 158 -18.03 -3.36 4.13
N GLU A 159 -17.05 -2.98 3.32
CA GLU A 159 -15.76 -3.66 3.20
C GLU A 159 -14.95 -3.67 4.50
N ILE A 160 -14.87 -2.53 5.16
CA ILE A 160 -14.13 -2.40 6.43
C ILE A 160 -14.80 -3.23 7.52
N LEU A 161 -16.12 -3.20 7.59
CA LEU A 161 -16.92 -4.01 8.52
C LEU A 161 -16.72 -5.51 8.28
N GLU A 162 -16.71 -5.93 7.02
CA GLU A 162 -16.45 -7.33 6.64
C GLU A 162 -15.05 -7.78 7.10
N LYS A 163 -14.03 -6.94 6.94
CA LYS A 163 -12.67 -7.26 7.38
C LYS A 163 -12.55 -7.32 8.91
N GLY A 164 -13.29 -6.50 9.64
CA GLY A 164 -13.41 -6.62 11.10
C GLY A 164 -13.97 -8.00 11.51
N ARG A 165 -15.06 -8.43 10.89
CA ARG A 165 -15.63 -9.76 11.12
C ARG A 165 -14.68 -10.89 10.75
N ALA A 166 -13.90 -10.75 9.68
CA ALA A 166 -12.88 -11.72 9.33
C ALA A 166 -11.79 -11.81 10.40
N CYS A 167 -11.36 -10.68 10.99
CA CYS A 167 -10.42 -10.68 12.11
C CYS A 167 -10.97 -11.46 13.31
N GLU A 168 -12.23 -11.21 13.70
CA GLU A 168 -12.90 -11.93 14.79
C GLU A 168 -13.03 -13.43 14.49
N ALA A 169 -13.36 -13.80 13.25
CA ALA A 169 -13.44 -15.20 12.82
C ALA A 169 -12.10 -15.93 12.93
N TYR A 170 -10.97 -15.23 12.76
CA TYR A 170 -9.63 -15.76 12.99
C TYR A 170 -9.21 -15.74 14.49
N GLY A 171 -10.10 -15.32 15.39
CA GLY A 171 -9.86 -15.32 16.83
C GLY A 171 -9.13 -14.06 17.35
N ALA A 172 -9.10 -12.98 16.59
CA ALA A 172 -8.54 -11.71 17.06
C ALA A 172 -9.53 -10.95 17.95
N GLU A 173 -9.00 -10.22 18.93
CA GLU A 173 -9.73 -9.12 19.56
C GLU A 173 -9.71 -7.91 18.60
N VAL A 174 -10.85 -7.26 18.39
CA VAL A 174 -10.97 -6.11 17.50
C VAL A 174 -11.43 -4.89 18.28
N ILE A 175 -10.58 -3.86 18.32
CA ILE A 175 -10.89 -2.56 18.89
C ILE A 175 -11.29 -1.65 17.73
N GLN A 176 -12.57 -1.26 17.69
CA GLN A 176 -13.12 -0.42 16.62
C GLN A 176 -13.10 1.06 17.03
N LEU A 177 -12.50 1.87 16.19
CA LEU A 177 -12.38 3.31 16.36
C LEU A 177 -13.06 4.09 15.21
N THR A 178 -13.28 5.36 15.44
CA THR A 178 -13.53 6.32 14.36
C THR A 178 -12.21 6.63 13.64
N VAL A 179 -12.32 7.04 12.38
CA VAL A 179 -11.16 7.53 11.61
C VAL A 179 -10.62 8.81 12.24
N GLY A 180 -9.36 8.77 12.67
CA GLY A 180 -8.77 9.91 13.38
C GLY A 180 -7.37 9.62 13.94
N PRO A 181 -6.79 10.58 14.67
CA PRO A 181 -5.46 10.44 15.27
C PRO A 181 -5.42 9.46 16.45
N GLU A 182 -6.57 9.08 17.00
CA GLU A 182 -6.71 8.16 18.12
C GLU A 182 -6.18 6.76 17.81
N LEU A 183 -6.15 6.37 16.53
CA LEU A 183 -5.66 5.07 16.09
C LEU A 183 -4.25 4.77 16.64
N PHE A 184 -3.32 5.69 16.50
CA PHE A 184 -1.94 5.46 16.91
C PHE A 184 -1.76 5.58 18.43
N TYR A 185 -2.55 6.41 19.09
CA TYR A 185 -2.58 6.48 20.54
C TYR A 185 -3.04 5.15 21.15
N GLU A 186 -4.19 4.65 20.72
CA GLU A 186 -4.74 3.40 21.22
C GLU A 186 -3.83 2.21 20.90
N PHE A 187 -3.26 2.19 19.69
CA PHE A 187 -2.28 1.19 19.30
C PHE A 187 -1.06 1.14 20.22
N LEU A 188 -0.48 2.31 20.55
CA LEU A 188 0.67 2.39 21.46
C LEU A 188 0.30 1.98 22.89
N LEU A 189 -0.89 2.38 23.35
CA LEU A 189 -1.38 2.02 24.68
C LEU A 189 -1.56 0.50 24.80
N VAL A 190 -2.15 -0.15 23.80
CA VAL A 190 -2.32 -1.60 23.76
C VAL A 190 -0.97 -2.31 23.73
N LEU A 191 -0.01 -1.83 22.96
CA LEU A 191 1.37 -2.37 22.95
C LEU A 191 2.03 -2.29 24.33
N GLU A 192 1.93 -1.12 24.99
CA GLU A 192 2.52 -0.92 26.30
C GLU A 192 1.90 -1.81 27.38
N GLN A 193 0.56 -1.98 27.35
CA GLN A 193 -0.17 -2.78 28.32
C GLN A 193 0.03 -4.29 28.14
N THR A 194 0.13 -4.76 26.88
CA THR A 194 0.19 -6.19 26.60
C THR A 194 1.60 -6.75 26.49
N GLY A 195 2.58 -5.91 26.14
CA GLY A 195 3.91 -6.34 25.75
C GLY A 195 3.94 -7.20 24.49
N TYR A 196 2.91 -7.13 23.65
CA TYR A 196 2.84 -7.86 22.40
C TYR A 196 3.75 -7.23 21.34
N PHE A 197 4.03 -8.01 20.28
CA PHE A 197 4.85 -7.55 19.17
C PHE A 197 4.09 -6.52 18.32
N ASN A 198 4.79 -5.46 17.93
CA ASN A 198 4.30 -4.49 16.98
C ASN A 198 4.34 -5.06 15.55
N ALA A 199 3.21 -5.54 15.07
CA ALA A 199 3.04 -6.03 13.72
C ALA A 199 2.57 -4.94 12.73
N SER A 200 3.02 -3.69 12.92
CA SER A 200 2.68 -2.57 12.04
C SER A 200 3.09 -2.81 10.59
N LEU A 201 2.31 -2.22 9.66
CA LEU A 201 2.62 -2.12 8.22
C LEU A 201 3.97 -1.47 7.93
N TYR A 202 4.49 -0.67 8.85
CA TYR A 202 5.61 0.24 8.62
C TYR A 202 6.91 -0.24 9.23
N THR A 203 6.91 -1.44 9.81
CA THR A 203 8.13 -2.10 10.31
C THR A 203 8.96 -2.67 9.17
N PRO A 204 10.29 -2.83 9.33
CA PRO A 204 11.14 -3.49 8.35
C PRO A 204 10.70 -4.93 8.05
N PHE A 205 10.17 -5.66 9.03
CA PHE A 205 9.65 -7.02 8.86
C PHE A 205 8.50 -7.07 7.85
N SER A 206 7.59 -6.12 7.95
CA SER A 206 6.45 -5.98 7.05
C SER A 206 6.88 -5.68 5.61
N ILE A 207 7.87 -4.81 5.43
CA ILE A 207 8.37 -4.47 4.10
C ILE A 207 9.15 -5.63 3.48
N ALA A 208 10.00 -6.30 4.25
CA ALA A 208 10.75 -7.47 3.78
C ALA A 208 9.83 -8.59 3.29
N GLY A 209 8.68 -8.79 3.94
CA GLY A 209 7.69 -9.77 3.50
C GLY A 209 7.15 -9.52 2.08
N ILE A 210 7.17 -8.28 1.59
CA ILE A 210 6.75 -7.96 0.21
C ILE A 210 7.87 -8.16 -0.80
N GLU A 211 9.13 -8.22 -0.40
CA GLU A 211 10.24 -8.41 -1.34
C GLU A 211 10.08 -9.71 -2.14
N THR A 212 9.47 -10.74 -1.57
CA THR A 212 9.14 -11.98 -2.29
C THR A 212 8.16 -11.76 -3.43
N LEU A 213 7.20 -10.82 -3.30
CA LEU A 213 6.27 -10.47 -4.38
C LEU A 213 7.03 -9.91 -5.60
N GLY A 214 7.92 -8.94 -5.36
CA GLY A 214 8.74 -8.38 -6.44
C GLY A 214 9.65 -9.41 -7.09
N SER A 215 10.31 -10.26 -6.30
CA SER A 215 11.18 -11.31 -6.83
C SER A 215 10.39 -12.35 -7.66
N GLU A 216 9.24 -12.79 -7.17
CA GLU A 216 8.38 -13.70 -7.93
C GLU A 216 7.89 -13.10 -9.25
N ILE A 217 7.52 -11.82 -9.27
CA ILE A 217 7.14 -11.11 -10.52
C ILE A 217 8.28 -11.21 -11.54
N GLY A 218 9.51 -10.84 -11.15
CA GLY A 218 10.65 -10.88 -12.07
C GLY A 218 10.97 -12.29 -12.58
N GLU A 219 10.99 -13.26 -11.68
CA GLU A 219 11.30 -14.67 -12.02
C GLU A 219 10.20 -15.34 -12.84
N GLN A 220 8.93 -15.12 -12.49
CA GLN A 220 7.79 -15.71 -13.20
C GLN A 220 7.59 -15.08 -14.59
N ALA A 221 7.77 -13.75 -14.72
CA ALA A 221 7.73 -13.10 -16.02
C ALA A 221 8.83 -13.63 -16.95
N LEU A 222 10.07 -13.76 -16.44
CA LEU A 222 11.17 -14.32 -17.20
C LEU A 222 10.88 -15.77 -17.66
N ARG A 223 10.33 -16.61 -16.77
CA ARG A 223 9.97 -18.00 -17.14
C ARG A 223 8.84 -18.07 -18.15
N ALA A 224 7.83 -17.20 -18.03
CA ALA A 224 6.64 -17.24 -18.89
C ALA A 224 6.88 -16.63 -20.28
N THR A 225 7.79 -15.67 -20.39
CA THR A 225 7.93 -14.82 -21.60
C THR A 225 9.34 -14.81 -22.19
N GLY A 226 10.33 -15.34 -21.48
CA GLY A 226 11.77 -15.21 -21.82
C GLY A 226 12.35 -13.82 -21.52
N ARG A 227 11.56 -12.90 -20.93
CA ARG A 227 11.98 -11.52 -20.64
C ARG A 227 11.55 -11.09 -19.24
N LYS A 228 12.28 -10.14 -18.65
CA LYS A 228 11.85 -9.44 -17.46
C LYS A 228 10.76 -8.43 -17.81
N PRO A 229 9.88 -8.03 -16.86
CA PRO A 229 8.85 -7.04 -17.14
C PRO A 229 9.48 -5.67 -17.45
N ASP A 230 8.89 -4.97 -18.42
CA ASP A 230 9.29 -3.60 -18.74
C ASP A 230 8.70 -2.63 -17.69
N VAL A 231 7.46 -2.90 -17.25
CA VAL A 231 6.76 -2.09 -16.25
C VAL A 231 6.11 -2.99 -15.20
N VAL A 232 6.21 -2.62 -13.93
CA VAL A 232 5.40 -3.16 -12.84
C VAL A 232 4.55 -2.05 -12.25
N ILE A 233 3.25 -2.26 -12.17
CA ILE A 233 2.31 -1.29 -11.59
C ILE A 233 1.84 -1.79 -10.23
N ALA A 234 2.06 -0.97 -9.21
CA ALA A 234 1.68 -1.24 -7.84
C ALA A 234 0.68 -0.21 -7.33
N THR A 235 -0.41 -0.67 -6.75
CA THR A 235 -1.35 0.20 -6.03
C THR A 235 -0.63 0.89 -4.88
N HIS A 236 -0.73 2.22 -4.85
CA HIS A 236 -0.05 3.07 -3.88
C HIS A 236 -1.04 3.71 -2.90
N ALA A 237 -0.91 3.30 -1.63
CA ALA A 237 -1.58 3.91 -0.48
C ALA A 237 -0.52 4.32 0.56
N GLY A 238 -0.18 3.48 1.54
CA GLY A 238 0.87 3.73 2.53
C GLY A 238 2.32 3.56 2.03
N GLY A 239 2.52 3.25 0.75
CA GLY A 239 3.85 3.17 0.12
C GLY A 239 4.60 1.85 0.28
N GLY A 240 4.21 0.99 1.21
CA GLY A 240 4.93 -0.27 1.46
C GLY A 240 4.86 -1.26 0.31
N ASN A 241 3.77 -1.27 -0.46
CA ASN A 241 3.63 -2.11 -1.64
C ASN A 241 4.68 -1.75 -2.70
N VAL A 242 4.75 -0.48 -3.08
CA VAL A 242 5.74 0.05 -4.02
C VAL A 242 7.16 -0.25 -3.54
N THR A 243 7.46 0.05 -2.27
CA THR A 243 8.79 -0.14 -1.67
C THR A 243 9.23 -1.60 -1.70
N GLY A 244 8.45 -2.51 -1.13
CA GLY A 244 8.84 -3.92 -1.04
C GLY A 244 8.92 -4.61 -2.40
N THR A 245 8.00 -4.29 -3.31
CA THR A 245 8.03 -4.82 -4.68
C THR A 245 9.28 -4.38 -5.44
N ALA A 246 9.62 -3.10 -5.40
CA ALA A 246 10.81 -2.58 -6.06
C ALA A 246 12.10 -3.19 -5.49
N ARG A 247 12.17 -3.34 -4.15
CA ARG A 247 13.31 -4.02 -3.50
C ARG A 247 13.42 -5.47 -3.97
N GLY A 248 12.31 -6.19 -4.02
CA GLY A 248 12.28 -7.58 -4.50
C GLY A 248 12.68 -7.74 -5.96
N LEU A 249 12.22 -6.86 -6.84
CA LEU A 249 12.62 -6.83 -8.27
C LEU A 249 14.12 -6.62 -8.43
N ARG A 250 14.72 -5.71 -7.68
CA ARG A 250 16.17 -5.46 -7.70
C ARG A 250 16.97 -6.69 -7.27
N ARG A 251 16.48 -7.46 -6.28
CA ARG A 251 17.16 -8.70 -5.83
C ARG A 251 17.27 -9.80 -6.89
N VAL A 252 16.44 -9.72 -7.94
CA VAL A 252 16.46 -10.70 -9.05
C VAL A 252 16.89 -10.06 -10.38
N GLY A 253 17.60 -8.95 -10.29
CA GLY A 253 18.23 -8.29 -11.45
C GLY A 253 17.23 -7.59 -12.38
N CYS A 254 16.13 -7.06 -11.84
CA CYS A 254 15.12 -6.28 -12.59
C CYS A 254 15.29 -4.76 -12.34
N GLU A 255 16.52 -4.26 -12.35
CA GLU A 255 16.85 -2.85 -12.08
C GLU A 255 16.26 -1.90 -13.13
N ASN A 256 16.12 -2.37 -14.38
CA ASN A 256 15.58 -1.59 -15.49
C ASN A 256 14.06 -1.63 -15.59
N THR A 257 13.37 -2.42 -14.76
CA THR A 257 11.92 -2.46 -14.71
C THR A 257 11.39 -1.16 -14.13
N GLN A 258 10.56 -0.45 -14.89
CA GLN A 258 9.91 0.78 -14.43
C GLN A 258 8.86 0.47 -13.36
N ILE A 259 8.91 1.18 -12.25
CA ILE A 259 7.94 1.08 -11.15
C ILE A 259 6.93 2.22 -11.26
N VAL A 260 5.69 1.87 -11.56
CA VAL A 260 4.58 2.83 -11.64
C VAL A 260 3.72 2.68 -10.39
N ALA A 261 3.58 3.76 -9.64
CA ALA A 261 2.62 3.87 -8.56
C ALA A 261 1.25 4.29 -9.11
N ALA A 262 0.17 3.64 -8.68
CA ALA A 262 -1.18 3.97 -9.10
C ALA A 262 -2.08 4.22 -7.88
N SER A 263 -2.82 5.33 -7.88
CA SER A 263 -3.80 5.68 -6.84
C SER A 263 -5.11 6.15 -7.46
N VAL A 264 -6.18 6.09 -6.67
CA VAL A 264 -7.46 6.71 -7.05
C VAL A 264 -7.39 8.20 -6.75
N ASP A 265 -7.85 9.06 -7.65
CA ASP A 265 -7.94 10.51 -7.43
C ASP A 265 -9.13 10.81 -6.49
N LEU A 266 -8.85 11.00 -5.21
CA LEU A 266 -9.82 11.40 -4.19
C LEU A 266 -9.69 12.88 -3.82
N ALA A 267 -9.15 13.71 -4.71
CA ALA A 267 -9.01 15.16 -4.52
C ALA A 267 -8.21 15.56 -3.27
N GLY A 268 -7.12 14.85 -3.00
CA GLY A 268 -6.23 15.17 -1.88
C GLY A 268 -6.76 14.78 -0.50
N LEU A 269 -7.73 13.87 -0.44
CA LEU A 269 -8.29 13.34 0.80
C LEU A 269 -7.18 12.91 1.79
N HIS A 270 -7.32 13.36 3.04
CA HIS A 270 -6.50 12.91 4.15
C HIS A 270 -7.35 12.17 5.18
N MET A 271 -7.02 10.93 5.47
CA MET A 271 -7.81 10.02 6.29
C MET A 271 -8.15 10.60 7.68
N ALA A 272 -7.14 11.08 8.40
CA ALA A 272 -7.30 11.55 9.77
C ALA A 272 -8.05 12.90 9.91
N SER A 273 -8.27 13.62 8.81
CA SER A 273 -8.86 14.97 8.85
C SER A 273 -10.11 15.14 7.99
N ASP A 274 -10.51 14.12 7.24
CA ASP A 274 -11.69 14.20 6.38
C ASP A 274 -12.90 13.54 7.03
N ILE A 275 -13.91 14.34 7.37
CA ILE A 275 -15.14 13.86 7.99
C ILE A 275 -15.98 12.97 7.08
N ASP A 276 -15.76 13.02 5.78
CA ASP A 276 -16.46 12.24 4.74
C ASP A 276 -15.60 11.10 4.18
N PHE A 277 -14.57 10.70 4.92
CA PHE A 277 -13.59 9.73 4.46
C PHE A 277 -14.20 8.48 3.82
N ASN A 278 -15.07 7.77 4.56
CA ASN A 278 -15.65 6.52 4.09
C ASN A 278 -16.58 6.69 2.90
N ARG A 279 -17.26 7.82 2.80
CA ARG A 279 -18.10 8.15 1.68
C ARG A 279 -17.32 8.48 0.43
N LYS A 280 -16.21 9.22 0.54
CA LYS A 280 -15.35 9.59 -0.59
C LYS A 280 -14.53 8.43 -1.12
N SER A 281 -14.01 7.57 -0.23
CA SER A 281 -13.20 6.42 -0.58
C SER A 281 -13.99 5.13 -0.82
N PHE A 282 -15.31 5.24 -0.93
CA PHE A 282 -16.22 4.12 -1.12
C PHE A 282 -15.73 3.16 -2.21
N THR A 283 -15.65 1.89 -1.86
CA THR A 283 -15.21 0.71 -2.61
C THR A 283 -13.77 0.70 -3.10
N THR A 284 -13.09 1.83 -3.17
CA THR A 284 -11.67 1.91 -3.53
C THR A 284 -10.74 1.97 -2.32
N GLY A 285 -11.33 2.05 -1.13
CA GLY A 285 -10.62 2.00 0.14
C GLY A 285 -9.51 3.05 0.24
N HIS A 286 -8.35 2.65 0.76
CA HIS A 286 -7.23 3.57 0.98
C HIS A 286 -6.38 3.90 -0.25
N THR A 287 -6.77 3.47 -1.43
CA THR A 287 -5.97 3.68 -2.65
C THR A 287 -5.89 5.15 -3.10
N GLY A 288 -6.61 6.05 -2.43
CA GLY A 288 -6.53 7.49 -2.64
C GLY A 288 -5.54 8.24 -1.73
N PHE A 289 -4.87 7.56 -0.77
CA PHE A 289 -4.03 8.23 0.24
C PHE A 289 -2.54 8.29 -0.08
N GLY A 290 -2.11 7.79 -1.20
CA GLY A 290 -0.70 7.66 -1.52
C GLY A 290 0.10 8.95 -1.41
N MET A 291 -0.50 10.10 -1.72
CA MET A 291 0.19 11.40 -1.69
C MET A 291 0.67 11.81 -0.29
N PRO A 292 -0.13 11.78 0.77
CA PRO A 292 0.34 12.10 2.12
C PRO A 292 1.49 11.21 2.59
N PHE A 293 1.45 9.92 2.29
CA PHE A 293 2.53 8.98 2.66
C PHE A 293 3.77 9.11 1.78
N ALA A 294 3.64 9.61 0.55
CA ALA A 294 4.79 9.93 -0.28
C ALA A 294 5.52 11.18 0.21
N THR A 295 4.79 12.19 0.68
CA THR A 295 5.34 13.50 1.08
C THR A 295 5.70 13.60 2.56
N CYS A 296 5.21 12.71 3.42
CA CYS A 296 5.48 12.65 4.84
C CYS A 296 5.37 11.21 5.37
N PRO A 297 6.28 10.31 4.96
CA PRO A 297 6.17 8.87 5.26
C PRO A 297 6.28 8.56 6.75
N ASP A 298 6.99 9.35 7.53
CA ASP A 298 7.20 9.11 8.98
C ASP A 298 5.98 9.43 9.85
N ARG A 299 4.85 9.79 9.24
CA ARG A 299 3.53 9.77 9.89
C ARG A 299 3.05 8.35 10.08
N ALA A 300 3.57 7.66 11.07
CA ALA A 300 3.22 6.28 11.29
C ALA A 300 3.27 5.95 12.80
N ASP A 301 2.86 4.74 13.12
CA ASP A 301 2.93 4.12 14.42
C ASP A 301 4.34 3.63 14.80
N VAL A 302 5.32 3.85 13.91
CA VAL A 302 6.75 3.63 14.16
C VAL A 302 7.52 4.96 14.09
N PRO A 303 8.70 5.09 14.71
CA PRO A 303 9.51 6.32 14.66
C PRO A 303 9.95 6.70 13.25
N ARG A 304 10.36 5.70 12.46
CA ARG A 304 10.73 5.84 11.04
C ARG A 304 10.05 4.75 10.23
N ASN A 305 9.34 5.15 9.21
CA ASN A 305 8.59 4.24 8.35
C ASN A 305 9.53 3.50 7.38
N ALA A 306 9.47 2.16 7.36
CA ALA A 306 10.22 1.36 6.41
C ALA A 306 9.67 1.43 4.97
N ALA A 307 8.47 1.96 4.77
CA ALA A 307 7.91 2.23 3.45
C ALA A 307 8.39 3.60 2.93
N ARG A 308 9.28 3.58 1.95
CA ARG A 308 9.91 4.78 1.36
C ARG A 308 9.62 4.86 -0.15
N PRO A 309 8.36 5.09 -0.56
CA PRO A 309 7.94 4.91 -1.96
C PRO A 309 8.64 5.83 -2.95
N LEU A 310 8.97 7.08 -2.58
CA LEU A 310 9.65 8.02 -3.48
C LEU A 310 11.03 7.56 -3.94
N ARG A 311 11.72 6.74 -3.13
CA ARG A 311 13.01 6.11 -3.52
C ARG A 311 12.88 5.20 -4.73
N TYR A 312 11.69 4.70 -5.02
CA TYR A 312 11.50 3.59 -5.93
C TYR A 312 10.57 3.88 -7.11
N MET A 313 9.63 4.82 -6.97
CA MET A 313 8.69 5.09 -8.06
C MET A 313 9.35 5.91 -9.18
N ASP A 314 9.17 5.43 -10.41
CA ASP A 314 9.60 6.09 -11.63
C ASP A 314 8.49 6.98 -12.21
N ARG A 315 7.25 6.59 -12.00
CA ARG A 315 6.05 7.32 -12.42
C ARG A 315 4.96 7.17 -11.37
N TYR A 316 4.15 8.21 -11.21
CA TYR A 316 2.98 8.17 -10.34
C TYR A 316 1.76 8.66 -11.12
N VAL A 317 0.71 7.81 -11.15
CA VAL A 317 -0.52 8.10 -11.89
C VAL A 317 -1.73 7.99 -11.00
N THR A 318 -2.79 8.75 -11.34
CA THR A 318 -4.10 8.63 -10.71
C THR A 318 -5.18 8.33 -11.74
N ILE A 319 -6.25 7.71 -11.27
CA ILE A 319 -7.44 7.30 -12.02
C ILE A 319 -8.69 7.59 -11.20
N THR A 320 -9.85 7.67 -11.84
CA THR A 320 -11.11 7.91 -11.14
C THR A 320 -11.73 6.63 -10.60
N GLN A 321 -12.61 6.75 -9.58
CA GLN A 321 -13.35 5.61 -9.05
C GLN A 321 -14.20 4.90 -10.11
N GLY A 322 -14.85 5.65 -10.98
CA GLY A 322 -15.69 5.08 -12.04
C GLY A 322 -14.91 4.25 -13.06
N GLU A 323 -13.67 4.67 -13.39
CA GLU A 323 -12.77 3.90 -14.25
C GLU A 323 -12.36 2.58 -13.59
N VAL A 324 -12.08 2.60 -12.27
CA VAL A 324 -11.77 1.37 -11.51
C VAL A 324 -12.95 0.41 -11.53
N PHE A 325 -14.18 0.90 -11.33
CA PHE A 325 -15.36 0.04 -11.43
C PHE A 325 -15.54 -0.57 -12.81
N TYR A 326 -15.36 0.24 -13.86
CA TYR A 326 -15.45 -0.28 -15.24
C TYR A 326 -14.48 -1.43 -15.47
N VAL A 327 -13.21 -1.26 -15.05
CA VAL A 327 -12.18 -2.29 -15.25
C VAL A 327 -12.41 -3.50 -14.36
N THR A 328 -12.97 -3.32 -13.17
CA THR A 328 -13.36 -4.44 -12.29
C THR A 328 -14.40 -5.34 -12.96
N GLU A 329 -15.42 -4.75 -13.56
CA GLU A 329 -16.41 -5.51 -14.34
C GLU A 329 -15.80 -6.10 -15.63
N MET A 330 -14.94 -5.35 -16.30
CA MET A 330 -14.25 -5.79 -17.52
C MET A 330 -13.36 -7.01 -17.26
N LEU A 331 -12.64 -7.06 -16.12
CA LEU A 331 -11.83 -8.22 -15.75
C LEU A 331 -12.69 -9.47 -15.57
N ALA A 332 -13.81 -9.34 -14.88
CA ALA A 332 -14.74 -10.46 -14.70
C ALA A 332 -15.36 -10.92 -16.02
N MET A 333 -15.81 -10.00 -16.86
CA MET A 333 -16.50 -10.31 -18.12
C MET A 333 -15.57 -10.90 -19.19
N LEU A 334 -14.33 -10.42 -19.28
CA LEU A 334 -13.41 -10.81 -20.35
C LEU A 334 -12.49 -11.96 -19.98
N GLU A 335 -12.06 -12.03 -18.72
CA GLU A 335 -11.08 -13.01 -18.25
C GLU A 335 -11.66 -14.04 -17.27
N GLY A 336 -12.92 -13.88 -16.84
CA GLY A 336 -13.57 -14.75 -15.86
C GLY A 336 -12.97 -14.64 -14.45
N LEU A 337 -12.33 -13.51 -14.13
CA LEU A 337 -11.64 -13.27 -12.86
C LEU A 337 -12.35 -12.20 -12.06
N GLU A 338 -12.94 -12.57 -10.93
CA GLU A 338 -13.52 -11.62 -9.99
C GLU A 338 -12.46 -11.18 -8.96
N ARG A 339 -12.13 -9.88 -8.95
CA ARG A 339 -11.19 -9.27 -7.99
C ARG A 339 -11.74 -7.94 -7.48
N GLY A 340 -11.18 -7.47 -6.35
CA GLY A 340 -11.66 -6.25 -5.71
C GLY A 340 -11.30 -4.95 -6.46
N PRO A 341 -12.15 -3.91 -6.37
CA PRO A 341 -11.87 -2.63 -7.02
C PRO A 341 -10.55 -1.98 -6.58
N ALA A 342 -10.18 -2.10 -5.30
CA ALA A 342 -8.93 -1.54 -4.82
C ALA A 342 -7.70 -2.19 -5.50
N GLY A 343 -7.71 -3.50 -5.74
CA GLY A 343 -6.70 -4.22 -6.52
C GLY A 343 -6.69 -3.77 -7.97
N ASN A 344 -7.87 -3.63 -8.55
CA ASN A 344 -8.04 -3.21 -9.94
C ASN A 344 -7.64 -1.75 -10.23
N THR A 345 -7.26 -0.96 -9.21
CA THR A 345 -6.62 0.35 -9.41
C THR A 345 -5.38 0.24 -10.30
N SER A 346 -4.52 -0.74 -10.04
CA SER A 346 -3.32 -0.98 -10.85
C SER A 346 -3.66 -1.48 -12.25
N LEU A 347 -4.67 -2.35 -12.39
CA LEU A 347 -5.11 -2.85 -13.70
C LEU A 347 -5.71 -1.74 -14.56
N THR A 348 -6.45 -0.81 -13.96
CA THR A 348 -7.01 0.35 -14.66
C THR A 348 -5.90 1.21 -15.24
N ALA A 349 -4.86 1.49 -14.46
CA ALA A 349 -3.70 2.20 -14.95
C ALA A 349 -2.97 1.41 -16.07
N ALA A 350 -2.80 0.10 -15.90
CA ALA A 350 -2.16 -0.77 -16.90
C ALA A 350 -2.89 -0.75 -18.25
N PHE A 351 -4.21 -0.82 -18.22
CA PHE A 351 -5.02 -0.80 -19.43
C PHE A 351 -4.83 0.49 -20.25
N SER A 352 -4.76 1.64 -19.55
CA SER A 352 -4.47 2.93 -20.21
C SER A 352 -3.03 2.97 -20.74
N LEU A 353 -2.04 2.58 -19.92
CA LEU A 353 -0.62 2.64 -20.29
C LEU A 353 -0.26 1.68 -21.42
N ALA A 354 -0.85 0.50 -21.43
CA ALA A 354 -0.63 -0.51 -22.47
C ALA A 354 -0.91 0.04 -23.89
N GLN A 355 -1.92 0.89 -24.02
CA GLN A 355 -2.28 1.52 -25.31
C GLN A 355 -1.20 2.46 -25.83
N GLN A 356 -0.29 2.93 -24.99
CA GLN A 356 0.81 3.87 -25.31
C GLN A 356 2.14 3.14 -25.52
N MET A 357 2.29 1.94 -24.95
CA MET A 357 3.52 1.13 -24.96
C MET A 357 3.61 0.24 -26.20
N GLY A 358 4.84 -0.19 -26.51
CA GLY A 358 5.11 -1.11 -27.61
C GLY A 358 4.40 -2.47 -27.42
N ARG A 359 4.00 -3.08 -28.55
CA ARG A 359 3.19 -4.32 -28.56
C ARG A 359 3.86 -5.50 -27.85
N ASP A 360 5.19 -5.56 -27.85
CA ASP A 360 5.98 -6.64 -27.24
C ASP A 360 6.45 -6.33 -25.82
N GLU A 361 6.18 -5.13 -25.33
CA GLU A 361 6.47 -4.76 -23.96
C GLU A 361 5.52 -5.48 -22.99
N ILE A 362 5.99 -5.67 -21.75
CA ILE A 362 5.31 -6.46 -20.74
C ILE A 362 5.01 -5.57 -19.54
N ILE A 363 3.74 -5.46 -19.21
CA ILE A 363 3.25 -4.84 -17.98
C ILE A 363 2.83 -5.95 -17.01
N VAL A 364 3.34 -5.93 -15.81
CA VAL A 364 2.83 -6.77 -14.72
C VAL A 364 2.10 -5.91 -13.70
N VAL A 365 0.87 -6.25 -13.43
CA VAL A 365 0.00 -5.62 -12.44
C VAL A 365 -0.03 -6.45 -11.18
N GLN A 366 0.04 -5.82 -10.04
CA GLN A 366 -0.27 -6.48 -8.78
C GLN A 366 -1.78 -6.42 -8.54
N GLU A 367 -2.46 -7.55 -8.70
CA GLU A 367 -3.83 -7.70 -8.26
C GLU A 367 -3.84 -7.98 -6.76
N THR A 368 -4.11 -6.96 -5.97
CA THR A 368 -3.74 -6.95 -4.56
C THR A 368 -4.66 -7.77 -3.67
N GLU A 369 -5.92 -8.00 -4.09
CA GLU A 369 -6.89 -8.59 -3.17
C GLU A 369 -8.11 -9.21 -3.84
N TYR A 370 -8.70 -10.16 -3.11
CA TYR A 370 -10.09 -10.56 -3.24
C TYR A 370 -10.86 -10.03 -2.02
N THR A 371 -11.91 -9.29 -2.26
CA THR A 371 -12.68 -8.65 -1.19
C THR A 371 -14.11 -9.17 -1.09
N GLY A 372 -14.36 -10.34 -1.67
CA GLY A 372 -15.67 -10.99 -1.64
C GLY A 372 -16.62 -10.50 -2.73
N ALA A 373 -17.63 -11.31 -3.03
CA ALA A 373 -18.70 -10.95 -3.95
C ALA A 373 -19.39 -9.66 -3.51
N GLY A 374 -19.85 -8.87 -4.47
CA GLY A 374 -20.61 -7.67 -4.18
C GLY A 374 -19.81 -6.39 -4.11
N LYS A 375 -18.54 -6.39 -4.52
CA LYS A 375 -17.73 -5.16 -4.67
C LYS A 375 -17.88 -4.48 -6.02
N HIS A 376 -18.76 -4.97 -6.87
CA HIS A 376 -19.13 -4.33 -8.13
C HIS A 376 -20.11 -3.17 -7.90
N PRO A 377 -20.21 -2.22 -8.83
CA PRO A 377 -21.11 -1.06 -8.68
C PRO A 377 -22.55 -1.45 -8.38
N SER A 378 -23.10 -2.46 -9.07
CA SER A 378 -24.50 -2.84 -8.91
C SER A 378 -24.85 -3.34 -7.50
N PRO A 379 -24.13 -4.31 -6.91
CA PRO A 379 -24.34 -4.72 -5.53
C PRO A 379 -24.06 -3.63 -4.49
N GLN A 380 -23.16 -2.69 -4.79
CA GLN A 380 -22.79 -1.60 -3.88
C GLN A 380 -23.74 -0.38 -3.99
N MET A 381 -24.67 -0.38 -4.91
CA MET A 381 -25.59 0.76 -5.14
C MET A 381 -26.46 1.10 -3.94
N THR A 382 -26.76 0.14 -3.07
CA THR A 382 -27.52 0.40 -1.85
C THR A 382 -26.76 1.35 -0.93
N PHE A 383 -25.48 1.07 -0.67
CA PHE A 383 -24.62 1.94 0.14
C PHE A 383 -24.48 3.33 -0.52
N ALA A 384 -24.22 3.37 -1.81
CA ALA A 384 -24.09 4.62 -2.56
C ALA A 384 -25.36 5.47 -2.43
N LYS A 385 -26.54 4.89 -2.69
CA LYS A 385 -27.82 5.57 -2.57
C LYS A 385 -28.11 6.09 -1.17
N GLN A 386 -27.88 5.26 -0.14
CA GLN A 386 -28.10 5.62 1.26
C GLN A 386 -27.22 6.79 1.72
N ASN A 387 -26.04 6.92 1.11
CA ASN A 387 -25.07 7.99 1.44
C ASN A 387 -25.10 9.16 0.44
N GLY A 388 -26.12 9.23 -0.43
CA GLY A 388 -26.29 10.32 -1.39
C GLY A 388 -25.20 10.38 -2.46
N ILE A 389 -24.61 9.22 -2.81
CA ILE A 389 -23.64 9.08 -3.90
C ILE A 389 -24.41 8.65 -5.15
N GLU A 390 -24.36 9.47 -6.17
CA GLU A 390 -24.90 9.11 -7.49
C GLU A 390 -23.91 8.16 -8.20
N VAL A 391 -24.42 7.12 -8.86
CA VAL A 391 -23.62 6.25 -9.75
C VAL A 391 -24.27 6.28 -11.12
N ARG A 392 -23.56 6.80 -12.12
CA ARG A 392 -24.07 6.91 -13.51
C ARG A 392 -22.97 6.64 -14.54
N ARG A 393 -23.38 6.43 -15.78
CA ARG A 393 -22.44 6.39 -16.91
C ARG A 393 -22.18 7.80 -17.44
N GLY A 394 -20.99 8.01 -18.04
CA GLY A 394 -20.62 9.30 -18.61
C GLY A 394 -19.12 9.48 -18.78
N LYS A 395 -18.66 10.72 -18.77
CA LYS A 395 -17.25 11.06 -18.90
C LYS A 395 -16.53 10.94 -17.54
N PRO A 396 -15.42 10.18 -17.44
CA PRO A 396 -14.69 9.99 -16.18
C PRO A 396 -14.30 11.28 -15.45
N LEU A 397 -14.01 12.35 -16.19
CA LEU A 397 -13.67 13.65 -15.62
C LEU A 397 -14.79 14.32 -14.80
N GLU A 398 -16.03 13.85 -14.93
CA GLU A 398 -17.16 14.32 -14.14
C GLU A 398 -17.28 13.60 -12.79
N ASN A 399 -16.40 12.64 -12.50
CA ASN A 399 -16.36 11.93 -11.22
C ASN A 399 -15.99 12.89 -10.09
N VAL A 400 -16.78 12.87 -9.02
CA VAL A 400 -16.57 13.70 -7.83
C VAL A 400 -16.64 12.81 -6.58
N PRO A 401 -15.50 12.57 -5.90
CA PRO A 401 -15.45 11.70 -4.73
C PRO A 401 -16.52 12.06 -3.68
N GLY A 402 -17.27 11.06 -3.24
CA GLY A 402 -18.34 11.21 -2.26
C GLY A 402 -19.64 11.87 -2.77
N LYS A 403 -19.73 12.25 -4.04
CA LYS A 403 -20.94 12.85 -4.65
C LYS A 403 -21.43 12.05 -5.84
N VAL A 404 -20.55 11.83 -6.82
CA VAL A 404 -20.91 11.10 -8.04
C VAL A 404 -19.75 10.22 -8.49
N ILE A 405 -20.04 8.95 -8.76
CA ILE A 405 -19.16 7.99 -9.40
C ILE A 405 -19.60 7.87 -10.85
N VAL A 406 -18.73 8.29 -11.79
CA VAL A 406 -19.03 8.27 -13.21
C VAL A 406 -18.30 7.13 -13.87
N ILE A 407 -19.06 6.09 -14.25
CA ILE A 407 -18.54 4.91 -14.93
C ILE A 407 -18.40 5.22 -16.43
N PRO A 408 -17.24 4.94 -17.07
CA PRO A 408 -17.07 5.12 -18.51
C PRO A 408 -18.17 4.44 -19.35
N GLU A 409 -18.55 5.04 -20.46
CA GLU A 409 -19.48 4.44 -21.42
C GLU A 409 -18.81 3.36 -22.29
N HIS A 410 -17.52 3.55 -22.56
CA HIS A 410 -16.71 2.60 -23.35
C HIS A 410 -15.25 2.61 -22.90
N PRO A 411 -14.48 1.54 -23.16
CA PRO A 411 -13.13 1.38 -22.61
C PRO A 411 -12.11 2.41 -23.13
N GLY A 412 -12.35 3.03 -24.28
CA GLY A 412 -11.51 4.10 -24.80
C GLY A 412 -11.54 5.41 -24.02
N GLN A 413 -12.42 5.53 -23.01
CA GLN A 413 -12.45 6.67 -22.10
C GLN A 413 -11.55 6.49 -20.88
N ILE A 414 -10.98 5.29 -20.67
CA ILE A 414 -10.09 5.01 -19.54
C ILE A 414 -8.73 5.67 -19.79
N SER A 415 -8.32 6.52 -18.86
CA SER A 415 -7.09 7.29 -18.97
C SER A 415 -6.42 7.48 -17.61
N VAL A 416 -5.10 7.60 -17.60
CA VAL A 416 -4.35 7.98 -16.41
C VAL A 416 -4.05 9.48 -16.42
N LYS A 417 -4.00 10.05 -15.21
CA LYS A 417 -3.48 11.39 -14.98
C LYS A 417 -2.13 11.28 -14.29
N ASP A 418 -1.09 11.81 -14.91
CA ASP A 418 0.23 11.86 -14.31
C ASP A 418 0.28 12.84 -13.15
N ILE A 419 0.92 12.42 -12.08
CA ILE A 419 1.31 13.27 -10.96
C ILE A 419 2.75 13.75 -11.18
N ASP A 420 2.95 15.03 -11.05
CA ASP A 420 4.27 15.64 -11.12
C ASP A 420 5.14 15.19 -9.93
N LEU A 421 6.03 14.22 -10.18
CA LEU A 421 6.93 13.69 -9.16
C LEU A 421 7.92 14.73 -8.62
N ASP A 422 8.32 15.71 -9.41
CA ASP A 422 9.21 16.76 -8.93
C ASP A 422 8.52 17.63 -7.89
N ARG A 423 7.25 17.94 -8.10
CA ARG A 423 6.43 18.63 -7.11
C ARG A 423 6.23 17.80 -5.83
N VAL A 424 6.05 16.48 -5.96
CA VAL A 424 5.94 15.57 -4.81
C VAL A 424 7.24 15.52 -4.02
N ARG A 425 8.39 15.38 -4.71
CA ARG A 425 9.74 15.42 -4.12
C ARG A 425 10.02 16.74 -3.40
N GLN A 426 9.65 17.86 -4.00
CA GLN A 426 9.77 19.17 -3.37
C GLN A 426 8.88 19.32 -2.13
N SER A 427 7.67 18.76 -2.16
CA SER A 427 6.79 18.71 -0.98
C SER A 427 7.38 17.84 0.13
N TYR A 428 8.00 16.71 -0.20
CA TYR A 428 8.73 15.89 0.75
C TYR A 428 9.87 16.66 1.41
N LEU A 429 10.71 17.33 0.61
CA LEU A 429 11.82 18.14 1.14
C LEU A 429 11.34 19.22 2.10
N ARG A 430 10.30 19.96 1.73
CA ARG A 430 9.71 20.98 2.63
C ARG A 430 9.25 20.38 3.95
N ASN A 431 8.52 19.28 3.91
CA ASN A 431 8.03 18.61 5.12
C ASN A 431 9.18 18.12 6.00
N ALA A 432 10.22 17.53 5.40
CA ALA A 432 11.37 17.02 6.12
C ALA A 432 12.18 18.16 6.80
N VAL A 433 12.52 19.19 6.02
CA VAL A 433 13.30 20.34 6.53
C VAL A 433 12.51 21.11 7.61
N SER A 434 11.21 21.36 7.38
CA SER A 434 10.36 22.04 8.38
C SER A 434 10.21 21.25 9.68
N SER A 435 10.29 19.91 9.62
CA SER A 435 10.19 19.05 10.81
C SER A 435 11.52 18.95 11.58
N GLY A 436 12.65 19.15 10.92
CA GLY A 436 14.00 19.05 11.52
C GLY A 436 14.48 20.30 12.22
N GLY A 437 13.71 21.38 12.22
CA GLY A 437 14.10 22.66 12.83
C GLY A 437 14.87 23.58 11.88
N THR A 438 15.21 24.79 12.33
CA THR A 438 15.81 25.87 11.54
C THR A 438 17.35 25.79 11.37
N GLY A 439 17.92 24.59 11.52
CA GLY A 439 19.37 24.39 11.45
C GLY A 439 19.90 24.19 10.02
N THR A 440 21.19 24.43 9.82
CA THR A 440 21.90 24.08 8.58
C THR A 440 21.88 22.56 8.42
N LEU A 441 21.54 22.06 7.22
CA LEU A 441 21.59 20.63 6.92
C LEU A 441 23.03 20.12 7.00
N HIS A 442 23.23 18.99 7.70
CA HIS A 442 24.50 18.28 7.70
C HIS A 442 24.70 17.48 6.40
N PRO A 443 25.93 17.15 6.02
CA PRO A 443 26.17 16.32 4.83
C PRO A 443 25.36 15.01 4.81
N GLN A 444 25.21 14.36 5.97
CA GLN A 444 24.42 13.13 6.11
C GLN A 444 22.91 13.37 5.84
N ASP A 445 22.40 14.53 6.22
CA ASP A 445 21.01 14.91 5.95
C ASP A 445 20.79 15.07 4.44
N ILE A 446 21.74 15.69 3.74
CA ILE A 446 21.70 15.89 2.30
C ILE A 446 21.75 14.56 1.56
N GLU A 447 22.65 13.66 1.95
CA GLU A 447 22.73 12.31 1.37
C GLU A 447 21.43 11.51 1.59
N PHE A 448 20.89 11.57 2.80
CA PHE A 448 19.61 10.93 3.12
C PHE A 448 18.46 11.49 2.26
N LEU A 449 18.32 12.81 2.19
CA LEU A 449 17.28 13.47 1.41
C LEU A 449 17.45 13.21 -0.09
N ALA A 450 18.70 13.16 -0.59
CA ALA A 450 19.00 12.79 -1.97
C ALA A 450 18.53 11.35 -2.29
N ALA A 451 18.82 10.40 -1.40
CA ALA A 451 18.35 9.03 -1.52
C ALA A 451 16.81 8.93 -1.47
N GLU A 452 16.15 9.67 -0.57
CA GLU A 452 14.69 9.69 -0.45
C GLU A 452 14.00 10.24 -1.71
N THR A 453 14.57 11.27 -2.31
CA THR A 453 13.95 12.01 -3.41
C THR A 453 14.47 11.60 -4.79
N ARG A 454 15.55 10.82 -4.87
CA ARG A 454 16.27 10.51 -6.13
C ARG A 454 16.79 11.77 -6.83
N LEU A 455 17.06 12.82 -6.07
CA LEU A 455 17.72 14.04 -6.55
C LEU A 455 19.23 13.96 -6.31
N THR A 456 20.00 14.79 -6.99
CA THR A 456 21.42 14.94 -6.68
C THR A 456 21.61 15.72 -5.36
N PRO A 457 22.67 15.47 -4.58
CA PRO A 457 22.97 16.23 -3.38
C PRO A 457 22.95 17.75 -3.60
N ALA A 458 23.57 18.24 -4.67
CA ALA A 458 23.59 19.67 -5.01
C ALA A 458 22.17 20.26 -5.22
N LEU A 459 21.27 19.49 -5.85
CA LEU A 459 19.89 19.93 -6.07
C LEU A 459 19.09 19.92 -4.76
N VAL A 460 19.39 18.98 -3.84
CA VAL A 460 18.79 18.96 -2.49
C VAL A 460 19.22 20.20 -1.71
N GLU A 461 20.53 20.54 -1.69
CA GLU A 461 21.05 21.75 -1.03
C GLU A 461 20.39 23.01 -1.57
N GLN A 462 20.35 23.16 -2.90
CA GLN A 462 19.71 24.29 -3.54
C GLN A 462 18.24 24.41 -3.10
N ARG A 463 17.45 23.36 -3.27
CA ARG A 463 16.01 23.39 -2.95
C ARG A 463 15.74 23.57 -1.44
N ALA A 464 16.60 23.04 -0.58
CA ALA A 464 16.46 23.22 0.86
C ALA A 464 16.77 24.67 1.29
N SER A 465 17.67 25.37 0.60
CA SER A 465 17.95 26.79 0.87
C SER A 465 16.82 27.74 0.44
N GLU A 466 15.90 27.26 -0.40
CA GLU A 466 14.72 28.00 -0.88
C GLU A 466 13.49 27.80 0.05
N ILE A 467 13.57 26.91 1.04
CA ILE A 467 12.49 26.59 2.00
C ILE A 467 12.58 27.47 3.23
#